data_71474d22b684fef4f1f40d79f7e92a6c
#
_entry.id   71474d22b684fef4f1f40d79f7e92a6c
#
_cell.length_a   1.000
_cell.length_b   1.000
_cell.length_c   1.000
_cell.angle_alpha   90.00
_cell.angle_beta   90.00
_cell.angle_gamma   90.00
#
_symmetry.space_group_name_H-M   'P 1'
#
loop_
_entity.id
_entity.type
_entity.pdbx_description
1 polymer ?
#
loop_
_entity_poly.entity_id
_entity_poly.type
_entity_poly.pdbx_seq_one_letter_code
_entity_poly.pdbx_strand_id
1 'polypeptide(L)'
;ETEAWQKLIRVLTHEIMNSIAPVISLSETVAERATINGMNERDYAIMVQAMQTIHRRSKGLLDFVENYRQLTRLPLPTLRNFSVSALFDDIRLLFPEKSDILFFRVKPEDLNLYADRIMVEQVLINLLKNAIEACEESLSPQIVVEAVQKAGMVIISVIDNGSGIVPEAIDKVFVPFFTTKSKGSGIGLSLCRQIMNRHGGSISLDSQVEKGSSFVLRFPIVTKRIL
;
A
#
# COMPACT_ATOMS: atom_id res chain seq x y z
N GLU A 1 0.48 21.70 -5.50
CA GLU A 1 1.66 20.79 -5.56
C GLU A 1 2.72 21.14 -4.52
N THR A 2 3.05 22.42 -4.32
CA THR A 2 4.09 22.88 -3.38
C THR A 2 3.77 22.52 -1.91
N GLU A 3 2.53 22.62 -1.46
CA GLU A 3 2.12 22.28 -0.10
C GLU A 3 2.23 20.78 0.17
N ALA A 4 1.88 19.93 -0.79
CA ALA A 4 2.02 18.48 -0.67
C ALA A 4 3.49 18.07 -0.54
N TRP A 5 4.40 18.70 -1.30
CA TRP A 5 5.85 18.50 -1.20
C TRP A 5 6.42 18.97 0.13
N GLN A 6 6.01 20.14 0.63
CA GLN A 6 6.45 20.65 1.94
C GLN A 6 6.00 19.73 3.08
N LYS A 7 4.76 19.22 3.02
CA LYS A 7 4.25 18.25 3.98
C LYS A 7 5.02 16.94 3.93
N LEU A 8 5.36 16.46 2.73
CA LEU A 8 6.14 15.25 2.52
C LEU A 8 7.56 15.39 3.10
N ILE A 9 8.26 16.51 2.83
CA ILE A 9 9.59 16.80 3.38
C ILE A 9 9.55 16.87 4.90
N ARG A 10 8.52 17.47 5.48
CA ARG A 10 8.34 17.55 6.94
C ARG A 10 8.19 16.17 7.56
N VAL A 11 7.35 15.30 6.97
CA VAL A 11 7.18 13.91 7.43
C VAL A 11 8.47 13.13 7.31
N LEU A 12 9.19 13.25 6.17
CA LEU A 12 10.50 12.65 5.95
C LEU A 12 11.50 13.03 7.04
N THR A 13 11.66 14.33 7.28
CA THR A 13 12.62 14.84 8.27
C THR A 13 12.27 14.32 9.65
N HIS A 14 10.99 14.32 10.00
CA HIS A 14 10.50 13.84 11.30
C HIS A 14 10.77 12.34 11.51
N GLU A 15 10.43 11.48 10.52
CA GLU A 15 10.64 10.03 10.61
C GLU A 15 12.13 9.64 10.62
N ILE A 16 12.94 10.34 9.82
CA ILE A 16 14.40 10.16 9.82
C ILE A 16 14.97 10.53 11.19
N MET A 17 14.63 11.69 11.73
CA MET A 17 15.15 12.13 13.05
C MET A 17 14.68 11.21 14.18
N ASN A 18 13.42 10.77 14.17
CA ASN A 18 12.87 9.86 15.18
C ASN A 18 13.52 8.47 15.14
N SER A 19 14.08 8.07 14.02
CA SER A 19 14.77 6.78 13.88
C SER A 19 16.27 6.90 14.15
N ILE A 20 16.92 7.97 13.69
CA ILE A 20 18.39 8.15 13.82
C ILE A 20 18.78 8.56 15.23
N ALA A 21 18.07 9.49 15.88
CA ALA A 21 18.45 9.98 17.20
C ALA A 21 18.56 8.85 18.27
N PRO A 22 17.59 7.91 18.40
CA PRO A 22 17.75 6.76 19.27
C PRO A 22 18.90 5.81 18.86
N VAL A 23 19.17 5.66 17.55
CA VAL A 23 20.29 4.82 17.08
C VAL A 23 21.62 5.40 17.56
N ILE A 24 21.82 6.71 17.41
CA ILE A 24 23.04 7.39 17.89
C ILE A 24 23.19 7.23 19.41
N SER A 25 22.17 7.62 20.18
CA SER A 25 22.22 7.56 21.66
C SER A 25 22.47 6.15 22.20
N LEU A 26 21.80 5.13 21.60
CA LEU A 26 22.00 3.75 22.03
C LEU A 26 23.35 3.19 21.59
N SER A 27 23.90 3.61 20.44
CA SER A 27 25.24 3.21 20.01
C SER A 27 26.34 3.79 20.92
N GLU A 28 26.18 5.04 21.40
CA GLU A 28 27.02 5.66 22.40
C GLU A 28 26.98 4.87 23.73
N THR A 29 25.78 4.52 24.19
CA THR A 29 25.58 3.69 25.40
C THR A 29 26.29 2.34 25.27
N VAL A 30 26.21 1.69 24.11
CA VAL A 30 26.89 0.41 23.86
C VAL A 30 28.42 0.61 23.88
N ALA A 31 28.93 1.66 23.23
CA ALA A 31 30.34 1.96 23.16
C ALA A 31 30.93 2.27 24.56
N GLU A 32 30.25 3.09 25.36
CA GLU A 32 30.65 3.40 26.72
C GLU A 32 30.72 2.15 27.60
N ARG A 33 29.68 1.30 27.57
CA ARG A 33 29.65 0.07 28.36
C ARG A 33 30.67 -0.97 27.92
N ALA A 34 30.99 -1.05 26.63
CA ALA A 34 32.00 -1.95 26.10
C ALA A 34 33.41 -1.63 26.59
N THR A 35 33.66 -0.41 27.11
CA THR A 35 34.97 0.01 27.67
C THR A 35 35.10 -0.24 29.17
N ILE A 36 34.03 -0.69 29.86
CA ILE A 36 34.05 -0.95 31.30
C ILE A 36 34.74 -2.29 31.59
N ASN A 37 35.83 -2.26 32.38
CA ASN A 37 36.46 -3.46 32.87
C ASN A 37 35.59 -4.13 33.95
N GLY A 38 35.27 -5.42 33.78
CA GLY A 38 34.48 -6.17 34.74
C GLY A 38 32.96 -6.09 34.48
N MET A 39 32.56 -6.18 33.22
CA MET A 39 31.14 -6.21 32.79
C MET A 39 30.38 -7.34 33.48
N ASN A 40 29.23 -7.00 34.08
CA ASN A 40 28.34 -7.96 34.72
C ASN A 40 27.19 -8.38 33.76
N GLU A 41 26.40 -9.38 34.15
CA GLU A 41 25.26 -9.89 33.34
C GLU A 41 24.25 -8.79 33.02
N ARG A 42 24.04 -7.83 33.90
CA ARG A 42 23.11 -6.71 33.69
C ARG A 42 23.64 -5.77 32.61
N ASP A 43 24.92 -5.49 32.57
CA ASP A 43 25.56 -4.66 31.54
C ASP A 43 25.45 -5.33 30.18
N TYR A 44 25.69 -6.64 30.12
CA TYR A 44 25.51 -7.44 28.91
C TYR A 44 24.07 -7.40 28.41
N ALA A 45 23.08 -7.60 29.28
CA ALA A 45 21.65 -7.54 28.94
C ALA A 45 21.24 -6.17 28.36
N ILE A 46 21.74 -5.06 28.95
CA ILE A 46 21.49 -3.71 28.45
C ILE A 46 22.07 -3.50 27.04
N MET A 47 23.29 -3.99 26.80
CA MET A 47 23.92 -3.91 25.48
C MET A 47 23.14 -4.69 24.44
N VAL A 48 22.71 -5.90 24.75
CA VAL A 48 21.88 -6.72 23.83
C VAL A 48 20.56 -6.00 23.50
N GLN A 49 19.88 -5.45 24.51
CA GLN A 49 18.63 -4.72 24.31
C GLN A 49 18.85 -3.44 23.46
N ALA A 50 19.95 -2.71 23.70
CA ALA A 50 20.31 -1.54 22.91
C ALA A 50 20.57 -1.92 21.46
N MET A 51 21.36 -2.98 21.20
CA MET A 51 21.64 -3.48 19.85
C MET A 51 20.37 -3.94 19.11
N GLN A 52 19.47 -4.65 19.78
CA GLN A 52 18.18 -5.04 19.21
C GLN A 52 17.31 -3.84 18.84
N THR A 53 17.35 -2.79 19.65
CA THR A 53 16.60 -1.56 19.38
C THR A 53 17.21 -0.78 18.23
N ILE A 54 18.55 -0.68 18.16
CA ILE A 54 19.26 -0.11 17.02
C ILE A 54 18.89 -0.84 15.73
N HIS A 55 18.96 -2.16 15.74
CA HIS A 55 18.61 -2.99 14.59
C HIS A 55 17.17 -2.73 14.12
N ARG A 56 16.20 -2.76 15.03
CA ARG A 56 14.79 -2.51 14.73
C ARG A 56 14.54 -1.11 14.15
N ARG A 57 15.18 -0.07 14.72
CA ARG A 57 15.06 1.31 14.24
C ARG A 57 15.71 1.52 12.88
N SER A 58 16.88 0.93 12.66
CA SER A 58 17.57 0.98 11.37
C SER A 58 16.78 0.29 10.27
N LYS A 59 16.19 -0.87 10.57
CA LYS A 59 15.30 -1.58 9.64
C LYS A 59 14.05 -0.74 9.29
N GLY A 60 13.40 -0.16 10.31
CA GLY A 60 12.25 0.71 10.08
C GLY A 60 12.58 1.94 9.20
N LEU A 61 13.78 2.51 9.38
CA LEU A 61 14.23 3.61 8.53
C LEU A 61 14.50 3.16 7.08
N LEU A 62 15.09 1.98 6.90
CA LEU A 62 15.31 1.41 5.56
C LEU A 62 13.98 1.17 4.85
N ASP A 63 13.00 0.55 5.52
CA ASP A 63 11.67 0.32 5.00
C ASP A 63 10.98 1.66 4.63
N PHE A 64 11.14 2.68 5.45
CA PHE A 64 10.61 4.01 5.19
C PHE A 64 11.23 4.67 3.95
N VAL A 65 12.56 4.60 3.81
CA VAL A 65 13.28 5.15 2.63
C VAL A 65 12.89 4.41 1.35
N GLU A 66 12.75 3.10 1.39
CA GLU A 66 12.33 2.31 0.23
C GLU A 66 10.89 2.65 -0.18
N ASN A 67 10.01 2.77 0.78
CA ASN A 67 8.64 3.23 0.58
C ASN A 67 8.57 4.64 -0.04
N TYR A 68 9.40 5.55 0.43
CA TYR A 68 9.53 6.90 -0.17
C TYR A 68 10.00 6.84 -1.62
N ARG A 69 11.00 6.00 -1.90
CA ARG A 69 11.53 5.78 -3.24
C ARG A 69 10.46 5.26 -4.22
N GLN A 70 9.62 4.34 -3.78
CA GLN A 70 8.50 3.83 -4.58
C GLN A 70 7.52 4.94 -4.97
N LEU A 71 7.24 5.89 -4.07
CA LEU A 71 6.38 7.03 -4.36
C LEU A 71 7.01 8.05 -5.33
N THR A 72 8.32 8.32 -5.18
CA THR A 72 8.99 9.41 -5.93
C THR A 72 9.55 8.98 -7.27
N ARG A 73 9.80 7.67 -7.47
CA ARG A 73 10.44 7.11 -8.67
C ARG A 73 9.53 6.16 -9.45
N LEU A 74 8.22 6.39 -9.41
CA LEU A 74 7.31 5.60 -10.23
C LEU A 74 7.64 5.84 -11.72
N PRO A 75 8.04 4.80 -12.50
CA PRO A 75 8.37 4.94 -13.91
C PRO A 75 7.14 5.33 -14.74
N LEU A 76 7.36 5.72 -15.98
CA LEU A 76 6.27 5.86 -16.94
C LEU A 76 5.68 4.48 -17.26
N PRO A 77 4.34 4.33 -17.38
CA PRO A 77 3.72 3.06 -17.66
C PRO A 77 4.05 2.56 -19.07
N THR A 78 4.34 1.27 -19.19
CA THR A 78 4.49 0.59 -20.48
C THR A 78 3.12 0.04 -20.88
N LEU A 79 2.37 0.84 -21.63
CA LEU A 79 0.98 0.52 -21.99
C LEU A 79 0.93 -0.59 -23.07
N ARG A 80 0.20 -1.68 -22.75
CA ARG A 80 -0.07 -2.81 -23.65
C ARG A 80 -1.48 -3.32 -23.44
N ASN A 81 -2.07 -3.93 -24.47
CA ASN A 81 -3.32 -4.65 -24.30
C ASN A 81 -3.08 -6.00 -23.61
N PHE A 82 -3.92 -6.30 -22.61
CA PHE A 82 -3.92 -7.61 -21.96
C PHE A 82 -5.35 -7.98 -21.51
N SER A 83 -5.60 -9.28 -21.35
CA SER A 83 -6.86 -9.80 -20.83
C SER A 83 -6.99 -9.54 -19.35
N VAL A 84 -8.13 -8.95 -18.94
CA VAL A 84 -8.45 -8.72 -17.52
C VAL A 84 -8.72 -10.04 -16.80
N SER A 85 -9.33 -11.03 -17.48
CA SER A 85 -9.55 -12.36 -16.92
C SER A 85 -8.22 -13.05 -16.58
N ALA A 86 -7.23 -13.00 -17.49
CA ALA A 86 -5.90 -13.56 -17.25
C ALA A 86 -5.17 -12.87 -16.10
N LEU A 87 -5.31 -11.54 -15.95
CA LEU A 87 -4.77 -10.81 -14.80
C LEU A 87 -5.42 -11.28 -13.49
N PHE A 88 -6.73 -11.45 -13.46
CA PHE A 88 -7.46 -11.89 -12.27
C PHE A 88 -7.09 -13.33 -11.87
N ASP A 89 -6.86 -14.20 -12.84
CA ASP A 89 -6.42 -15.58 -12.59
C ASP A 89 -5.03 -15.61 -11.94
N ASP A 90 -4.09 -14.80 -12.43
CA ASP A 90 -2.76 -14.70 -11.83
C ASP A 90 -2.80 -14.11 -10.41
N ILE A 91 -3.63 -13.08 -10.19
CA ILE A 91 -3.80 -12.49 -8.84
C ILE A 91 -4.41 -13.52 -7.88
N ARG A 92 -5.38 -14.32 -8.31
CA ARG A 92 -5.98 -15.39 -7.49
C ARG A 92 -4.93 -16.37 -6.98
N LEU A 93 -3.93 -16.70 -7.79
CA LEU A 93 -2.84 -17.60 -7.40
C LEU A 93 -1.91 -17.02 -6.31
N LEU A 94 -1.91 -15.71 -6.10
CA LEU A 94 -1.13 -15.06 -5.04
C LEU A 94 -1.79 -15.19 -3.65
N PHE A 95 -3.07 -15.55 -3.58
CA PHE A 95 -3.84 -15.65 -2.34
C PHE A 95 -4.54 -17.01 -2.19
N PRO A 96 -3.81 -18.14 -2.25
CA PRO A 96 -4.41 -19.46 -2.25
C PRO A 96 -5.19 -19.76 -0.98
N GLU A 97 -4.74 -19.26 0.18
CA GLU A 97 -5.37 -19.43 1.49
C GLU A 97 -6.65 -18.61 1.69
N LYS A 98 -6.97 -17.74 0.73
CA LYS A 98 -8.14 -16.82 0.77
C LYS A 98 -9.13 -17.09 -0.36
N SER A 99 -9.00 -18.23 -1.03
CA SER A 99 -9.82 -18.60 -2.20
C SER A 99 -11.31 -18.71 -1.89
N ASP A 100 -11.66 -18.99 -0.65
CA ASP A 100 -13.03 -19.11 -0.16
C ASP A 100 -13.74 -17.77 0.06
N ILE A 101 -12.98 -16.68 0.21
CA ILE A 101 -13.51 -15.32 0.45
C ILE A 101 -13.31 -14.37 -0.73
N LEU A 102 -12.49 -14.75 -1.74
CA LEU A 102 -12.16 -13.93 -2.90
C LEU A 102 -12.97 -14.34 -4.13
N PHE A 103 -13.80 -13.45 -4.64
CA PHE A 103 -14.64 -13.66 -5.82
C PHE A 103 -14.26 -12.70 -6.94
N PHE A 104 -13.94 -13.27 -8.13
CA PHE A 104 -13.55 -12.48 -9.30
C PHE A 104 -14.62 -12.58 -10.38
N ARG A 105 -14.99 -11.44 -10.99
CA ARG A 105 -15.99 -11.33 -12.07
C ARG A 105 -15.51 -10.40 -13.15
N VAL A 106 -15.67 -10.80 -14.42
CA VAL A 106 -15.32 -9.96 -15.58
C VAL A 106 -16.50 -9.94 -16.54
N LYS A 107 -16.90 -8.77 -17.00
CA LYS A 107 -17.98 -8.57 -17.99
C LYS A 107 -17.62 -7.44 -18.97
N PRO A 108 -17.55 -7.74 -20.28
CA PRO A 108 -17.65 -9.08 -20.92
C PRO A 108 -16.43 -9.97 -20.57
N GLU A 109 -16.54 -11.28 -20.80
CA GLU A 109 -15.45 -12.24 -20.44
C GLU A 109 -14.14 -11.99 -21.20
N ASP A 110 -14.23 -11.47 -22.43
CA ASP A 110 -13.11 -11.09 -23.30
C ASP A 110 -12.63 -9.65 -23.07
N LEU A 111 -12.96 -9.05 -21.91
CA LEU A 111 -12.56 -7.69 -21.58
C LEU A 111 -11.05 -7.52 -21.60
N ASN A 112 -10.58 -6.57 -22.41
CA ASN A 112 -9.17 -6.20 -22.50
C ASN A 112 -8.95 -4.80 -21.90
N LEU A 113 -7.77 -4.60 -21.30
CA LEU A 113 -7.35 -3.33 -20.77
C LEU A 113 -6.04 -2.88 -21.44
N TYR A 114 -5.99 -1.62 -21.90
CA TYR A 114 -4.79 -0.98 -22.42
C TYR A 114 -4.09 -0.22 -21.30
N ALA A 115 -3.15 -0.86 -20.62
CA ALA A 115 -2.48 -0.34 -19.44
C ALA A 115 -1.10 -1.01 -19.24
N ASP A 116 -0.36 -0.60 -18.22
CA ASP A 116 0.79 -1.35 -17.71
C ASP A 116 0.30 -2.44 -16.76
N ARG A 117 0.38 -3.70 -17.21
CA ARG A 117 -0.14 -4.85 -16.47
C ARG A 117 0.47 -4.99 -15.09
N ILE A 118 1.79 -4.76 -14.97
CA ILE A 118 2.51 -4.90 -13.69
C ILE A 118 2.04 -3.84 -12.69
N MET A 119 1.86 -2.61 -13.15
CA MET A 119 1.36 -1.52 -12.31
C MET A 119 -0.09 -1.76 -11.88
N VAL A 120 -0.96 -2.24 -12.78
CA VAL A 120 -2.36 -2.57 -12.45
C VAL A 120 -2.41 -3.73 -11.46
N GLU A 121 -1.60 -4.77 -11.65
CA GLU A 121 -1.44 -5.88 -10.70
C GLU A 121 -1.03 -5.37 -9.30
N GLN A 122 -0.05 -4.47 -9.23
CA GLN A 122 0.38 -3.85 -7.98
C GLN A 122 -0.75 -3.09 -7.27
N VAL A 123 -1.57 -2.34 -8.03
CA VAL A 123 -2.76 -1.66 -7.48
C VAL A 123 -3.72 -2.68 -6.88
N LEU A 124 -4.07 -3.72 -7.63
CA LEU A 124 -5.03 -4.74 -7.18
C LEU A 124 -4.52 -5.50 -5.96
N ILE A 125 -3.24 -5.88 -5.92
CA ILE A 125 -2.62 -6.52 -4.76
C ILE A 125 -2.70 -5.62 -3.51
N ASN A 126 -2.43 -4.32 -3.65
CA ASN A 126 -2.54 -3.37 -2.54
C ASN A 126 -3.99 -3.26 -2.02
N LEU A 127 -4.97 -3.17 -2.92
CA LEU A 127 -6.39 -3.10 -2.54
C LEU A 127 -6.87 -4.40 -1.90
N LEU A 128 -6.47 -5.56 -2.45
CA LEU A 128 -6.82 -6.87 -1.90
C LEU A 128 -6.22 -7.08 -0.50
N LYS A 129 -4.96 -6.71 -0.28
CA LYS A 129 -4.36 -6.77 1.06
C LYS A 129 -5.13 -5.92 2.06
N ASN A 130 -5.54 -4.71 1.67
CA ASN A 130 -6.35 -3.85 2.52
C ASN A 130 -7.74 -4.45 2.82
N ALA A 131 -8.38 -5.05 1.82
CA ALA A 131 -9.68 -5.69 1.96
C ALA A 131 -9.61 -6.95 2.86
N ILE A 132 -8.59 -7.80 2.67
CA ILE A 132 -8.35 -8.98 3.49
C ILE A 132 -8.17 -8.59 4.97
N GLU A 133 -7.34 -7.60 5.23
CA GLU A 133 -7.09 -7.10 6.58
C GLU A 133 -8.34 -6.46 7.20
N ALA A 134 -9.14 -5.71 6.42
CA ALA A 134 -10.39 -5.14 6.88
C ALA A 134 -11.44 -6.21 7.25
N CYS A 135 -11.33 -7.41 6.69
CA CYS A 135 -12.22 -8.53 6.91
C CYS A 135 -11.73 -9.52 7.99
N GLU A 136 -10.57 -9.30 8.63
CA GLU A 136 -9.99 -10.24 9.62
C GLU A 136 -10.93 -10.54 10.79
N GLU A 137 -11.72 -9.57 11.23
CA GLU A 137 -12.68 -9.71 12.33
C GLU A 137 -14.11 -10.02 11.86
N SER A 138 -14.33 -10.15 10.54
CA SER A 138 -15.67 -10.44 10.00
C SER A 138 -16.03 -11.92 10.19
N LEU A 139 -17.25 -12.19 10.65
CA LEU A 139 -17.78 -13.56 10.80
C LEU A 139 -18.03 -14.25 9.45
N SER A 140 -18.25 -13.49 8.39
CA SER A 140 -18.50 -14.00 7.04
C SER A 140 -17.78 -13.09 6.02
N PRO A 141 -16.43 -13.16 5.94
CA PRO A 141 -15.66 -12.31 5.07
C PRO A 141 -15.98 -12.57 3.59
N GLN A 142 -16.16 -11.48 2.84
CA GLN A 142 -16.40 -11.55 1.40
C GLN A 142 -15.73 -10.39 0.71
N ILE A 143 -14.92 -10.70 -0.30
CA ILE A 143 -14.23 -9.70 -1.13
C ILE A 143 -14.54 -9.99 -2.59
N VAL A 144 -15.11 -9.02 -3.29
CA VAL A 144 -15.46 -9.13 -4.71
C VAL A 144 -14.58 -8.20 -5.53
N VAL A 145 -13.88 -8.77 -6.53
CA VAL A 145 -13.17 -8.02 -7.56
C VAL A 145 -13.96 -8.12 -8.85
N GLU A 146 -14.48 -7.00 -9.32
CA GLU A 146 -15.33 -6.95 -10.51
C GLU A 146 -14.72 -6.03 -11.56
N ALA A 147 -14.70 -6.47 -12.81
CA ALA A 147 -14.31 -5.64 -13.94
C ALA A 147 -15.45 -5.55 -14.96
N VAL A 148 -15.79 -4.34 -15.36
CA VAL A 148 -16.85 -4.07 -16.33
C VAL A 148 -16.42 -3.00 -17.33
N GLN A 149 -16.94 -3.09 -18.56
CA GLN A 149 -16.80 -2.02 -19.54
C GLN A 149 -18.10 -1.19 -19.55
N LYS A 150 -17.99 0.10 -19.26
CA LYS A 150 -19.15 1.01 -19.25
C LYS A 150 -18.75 2.42 -19.66
N ALA A 151 -19.56 3.04 -20.51
CA ALA A 151 -19.43 4.47 -20.89
C ALA A 151 -18.00 4.87 -21.35
N GLY A 152 -17.36 4.04 -22.19
CA GLY A 152 -16.01 4.33 -22.70
C GLY A 152 -14.89 4.15 -21.66
N MET A 153 -15.16 3.47 -20.58
CA MET A 153 -14.21 3.18 -19.50
C MET A 153 -14.15 1.68 -19.22
N VAL A 154 -13.01 1.19 -18.81
CA VAL A 154 -12.89 -0.06 -18.06
C VAL A 154 -12.89 0.30 -16.58
N ILE A 155 -13.80 -0.28 -15.83
CA ILE A 155 -13.98 -0.04 -14.40
C ILE A 155 -13.64 -1.34 -13.68
N ILE A 156 -12.70 -1.28 -12.74
CA ILE A 156 -12.36 -2.40 -11.85
C ILE A 156 -12.69 -1.97 -10.42
N SER A 157 -13.52 -2.75 -9.74
CA SER A 157 -13.93 -2.50 -8.36
C SER A 157 -13.41 -3.60 -7.44
N VAL A 158 -12.89 -3.21 -6.28
CA VAL A 158 -12.56 -4.11 -5.16
C VAL A 158 -13.48 -3.76 -4.01
N ILE A 159 -14.36 -4.68 -3.65
CA ILE A 159 -15.45 -4.48 -2.69
C ILE A 159 -15.26 -5.48 -1.55
N ASP A 160 -15.19 -5.01 -0.33
CA ASP A 160 -15.15 -5.81 0.88
C ASP A 160 -16.34 -5.54 1.81
N ASN A 161 -16.67 -6.50 2.66
CA ASN A 161 -17.65 -6.37 3.73
C ASN A 161 -16.99 -6.32 5.11
N GLY A 162 -15.79 -5.73 5.19
CA GLY A 162 -15.01 -5.61 6.41
C GLY A 162 -15.46 -4.47 7.33
N SER A 163 -14.56 -4.03 8.18
CA SER A 163 -14.79 -2.98 9.20
C SER A 163 -15.15 -1.61 8.62
N GLY A 164 -14.88 -1.37 7.33
CA GLY A 164 -15.05 -0.05 6.71
C GLY A 164 -14.05 0.99 7.21
N ILE A 165 -14.25 2.24 6.81
CA ILE A 165 -13.37 3.37 7.11
C ILE A 165 -14.19 4.49 7.73
N VAL A 166 -13.69 5.07 8.83
CA VAL A 166 -14.34 6.20 9.51
C VAL A 166 -14.38 7.44 8.61
N PRO A 167 -15.46 8.23 8.63
CA PRO A 167 -15.64 9.38 7.74
C PRO A 167 -14.47 10.36 7.74
N GLU A 168 -13.86 10.61 8.90
CA GLU A 168 -12.75 11.55 9.07
C GLU A 168 -11.45 11.09 8.40
N ALA A 169 -11.37 9.80 8.04
CA ALA A 169 -10.21 9.21 7.36
C ALA A 169 -10.41 9.12 5.84
N ILE A 170 -11.64 9.11 5.32
CA ILE A 170 -11.93 8.88 3.88
C ILE A 170 -11.15 9.82 2.98
N ASP A 171 -11.13 11.11 3.27
CA ASP A 171 -10.40 12.11 2.46
C ASP A 171 -8.88 12.00 2.60
N LYS A 172 -8.41 11.31 3.64
CA LYS A 172 -6.98 11.22 3.98
C LYS A 172 -6.33 9.91 3.56
N VAL A 173 -7.10 8.85 3.28
CA VAL A 173 -6.54 7.52 2.97
C VAL A 173 -5.58 7.50 1.77
N PHE A 174 -5.71 8.48 0.86
CA PHE A 174 -4.82 8.64 -0.28
C PHE A 174 -3.66 9.61 -0.02
N VAL A 175 -3.55 10.19 1.18
CA VAL A 175 -2.42 11.05 1.55
C VAL A 175 -1.24 10.14 1.91
N PRO A 176 -0.04 10.35 1.32
CA PRO A 176 1.12 9.55 1.66
C PRO A 176 1.40 9.52 3.16
N PHE A 177 1.78 8.35 3.69
CA PHE A 177 2.08 8.09 5.10
C PHE A 177 0.89 8.21 6.06
N PHE A 178 -0.31 8.49 5.56
CA PHE A 178 -1.50 8.41 6.39
C PHE A 178 -1.92 6.95 6.58
N THR A 179 -2.02 6.52 7.81
CA THR A 179 -2.49 5.17 8.17
C THR A 179 -3.19 5.21 9.53
N THR A 180 -4.24 4.43 9.66
CA THR A 180 -4.93 4.14 10.93
C THR A 180 -4.45 2.80 11.51
N LYS A 181 -3.59 2.06 10.79
CA LYS A 181 -3.11 0.73 11.13
C LYS A 181 -1.76 0.80 11.82
N SER A 182 -1.56 0.03 12.89
CA SER A 182 -0.32 0.02 13.68
C SER A 182 0.92 -0.43 12.91
N LYS A 183 0.76 -1.28 11.88
CA LYS A 183 1.84 -1.81 11.03
C LYS A 183 1.78 -1.31 9.59
N GLY A 184 0.87 -0.39 9.27
CA GLY A 184 0.70 0.13 7.93
C GLY A 184 1.73 1.20 7.57
N SER A 185 2.35 1.13 6.40
CA SER A 185 3.26 2.17 5.89
C SER A 185 2.54 3.45 5.46
N GLY A 186 1.22 3.40 5.25
CA GLY A 186 0.43 4.53 4.74
C GLY A 186 0.72 4.92 3.28
N ILE A 187 1.36 4.03 2.50
CA ILE A 187 1.83 4.33 1.14
C ILE A 187 1.00 3.63 0.07
N GLY A 188 0.46 2.45 0.37
CA GLY A 188 -0.22 1.61 -0.61
C GLY A 188 -1.29 2.35 -1.42
N LEU A 189 -2.22 3.04 -0.75
CA LEU A 189 -3.30 3.76 -1.44
C LEU A 189 -2.82 5.02 -2.17
N SER A 190 -1.84 5.73 -1.64
CA SER A 190 -1.24 6.89 -2.34
C SER A 190 -0.49 6.46 -3.60
N LEU A 191 0.18 5.30 -3.57
CA LEU A 191 0.80 4.69 -4.74
C LEU A 191 -0.24 4.25 -5.76
N CYS A 192 -1.36 3.63 -5.33
CA CYS A 192 -2.48 3.29 -6.21
C CYS A 192 -2.98 4.52 -6.96
N ARG A 193 -3.20 5.64 -6.27
CA ARG A 193 -3.63 6.91 -6.88
C ARG A 193 -2.62 7.44 -7.90
N GLN A 194 -1.32 7.38 -7.60
CA GLN A 194 -0.28 7.80 -8.55
C GLN A 194 -0.25 6.91 -9.79
N ILE A 195 -0.34 5.60 -9.63
CA ILE A 195 -0.41 4.65 -10.75
C ILE A 195 -1.62 4.96 -11.62
N MET A 196 -2.81 5.13 -11.02
CA MET A 196 -4.02 5.47 -11.76
C MET A 196 -3.90 6.78 -12.53
N ASN A 197 -3.35 7.83 -11.90
CA ASN A 197 -3.11 9.12 -12.55
C ASN A 197 -2.14 9.00 -13.75
N ARG A 198 -1.10 8.15 -13.63
CA ARG A 198 -0.16 7.89 -14.73
C ARG A 198 -0.79 7.18 -15.92
N HIS A 199 -1.89 6.46 -15.69
CA HIS A 199 -2.70 5.82 -16.73
C HIS A 199 -3.82 6.74 -17.28
N GLY A 200 -3.87 8.02 -16.85
CA GLY A 200 -4.97 8.92 -17.19
C GLY A 200 -6.32 8.49 -16.59
N GLY A 201 -6.28 7.58 -15.63
CA GLY A 201 -7.44 7.05 -14.92
C GLY A 201 -7.66 7.72 -13.56
N SER A 202 -8.55 7.15 -12.76
CA SER A 202 -8.84 7.61 -11.41
C SER A 202 -9.13 6.45 -10.47
N ILE A 203 -8.91 6.68 -9.18
CA ILE A 203 -9.35 5.81 -8.08
C ILE A 203 -10.30 6.59 -7.18
N SER A 204 -11.40 5.97 -6.78
CA SER A 204 -12.34 6.51 -5.80
C SER A 204 -12.66 5.47 -4.73
N LEU A 205 -13.10 5.94 -3.58
CA LEU A 205 -13.47 5.14 -2.43
C LEU A 205 -14.88 5.52 -1.99
N ASP A 206 -15.70 4.51 -1.72
CA ASP A 206 -16.94 4.61 -0.96
C ASP A 206 -16.84 3.59 0.20
N SER A 207 -17.10 4.05 1.42
CA SER A 207 -16.95 3.20 2.61
C SER A 207 -17.89 3.65 3.72
N GLN A 208 -18.39 2.65 4.44
CA GLN A 208 -19.21 2.85 5.63
C GLN A 208 -18.73 1.93 6.74
N VAL A 209 -18.57 2.47 7.96
CA VAL A 209 -18.18 1.70 9.14
C VAL A 209 -19.10 0.49 9.32
N GLU A 210 -18.52 -0.67 9.59
CA GLU A 210 -19.17 -1.98 9.76
C GLU A 210 -19.94 -2.51 8.53
N LYS A 211 -19.83 -1.85 7.37
CA LYS A 211 -20.43 -2.33 6.11
C LYS A 211 -19.41 -2.63 5.03
N GLY A 212 -18.14 -2.22 5.25
CA GLY A 212 -17.05 -2.45 4.33
C GLY A 212 -16.72 -1.27 3.45
N SER A 213 -15.91 -1.53 2.43
CA SER A 213 -15.39 -0.51 1.51
C SER A 213 -15.48 -0.95 0.06
N SER A 214 -15.59 0.01 -0.84
CA SER A 214 -15.57 -0.16 -2.29
C SER A 214 -14.54 0.78 -2.90
N PHE A 215 -13.45 0.23 -3.42
CA PHE A 215 -12.47 0.96 -4.22
C PHE A 215 -12.77 0.78 -5.69
N VAL A 216 -12.91 1.88 -6.43
CA VAL A 216 -13.28 1.87 -7.86
C VAL A 216 -12.17 2.51 -8.68
N LEU A 217 -11.56 1.71 -9.55
CA LEU A 217 -10.55 2.11 -10.53
C LEU A 217 -11.25 2.38 -11.87
N ARG A 218 -10.96 3.51 -12.51
CA ARG A 218 -11.51 3.87 -13.82
C ARG A 218 -10.37 4.10 -14.80
N PHE A 219 -10.33 3.32 -15.87
CA PHE A 219 -9.37 3.45 -16.97
C PHE A 219 -10.09 3.94 -18.21
N PRO A 220 -9.66 5.07 -18.83
CA PRO A 220 -10.23 5.51 -20.10
C PRO A 220 -9.87 4.53 -21.21
N ILE A 221 -10.84 4.18 -22.04
CA ILE A 221 -10.58 3.44 -23.27
C ILE A 221 -10.00 4.41 -24.27
N VAL A 222 -8.70 4.27 -24.54
CA VAL A 222 -8.04 5.05 -25.58
C VAL A 222 -8.50 4.54 -26.93
N THR A 223 -9.52 5.18 -27.51
CA THR A 223 -9.88 4.96 -28.90
C THR A 223 -8.74 5.56 -29.73
N LYS A 224 -7.87 4.74 -30.35
CA LYS A 224 -6.96 5.24 -31.37
C LYS A 224 -7.80 5.96 -32.41
N ARG A 225 -7.81 7.28 -32.45
CA ARG A 225 -8.16 7.98 -33.68
C ARG A 225 -7.09 7.57 -34.71
N ILE A 226 -7.48 6.71 -35.65
CA ILE A 226 -6.74 6.49 -36.87
C ILE A 226 -6.81 7.83 -37.61
N LEU A 227 -5.69 8.55 -37.63
CA LEU A 227 -5.46 9.69 -38.51
C LEU A 227 -5.06 9.14 -39.88
#